data_fb30df1dcca36a6c8fcead378d9ebfc7
#
_entry.id   fb30df1dcca36a6c8fcead378d9ebfc7
#
_cell.length_a   1.000
_cell.length_b   1.000
_cell.length_c   1.000
_cell.angle_alpha   90.00
_cell.angle_beta   90.00
_cell.angle_gamma   90.00
#
_symmetry.space_group_name_H-M   'P 1'
#
loop_
_entity.id
_entity.type
_entity.pdbx_description
1 polymer ?
#
loop_
_entity_poly.entity_id
_entity_poly.type
_entity_poly.pdbx_seq_one_letter_code
_entity_poly.pdbx_strand_id
1 'polypeptide(L)'
;MIELGILRKETPITEKPGKKTIYEMEDNFFRFWYRFVPQNYSTILSGRFPKNYERVVKSRMHDYMGLIFEKMCKEYLMRYADNLPFDLADVGQWWGTDPREKKQIQIDIVGVPVQESNQKIAEYLIGSCKFKNEKIGLNELELLEQYAMAFAKGEKYYYIIFSLGGFTEELLAVAHERNVMLLTLEDLYNYFKRN
;
A
#
# COMPACT_ATOMS: atom_id res chain seq x y z
N MET A 1 7.96 -21.78 8.34
CA MET A 1 7.42 -20.96 7.22
C MET A 1 7.86 -19.49 7.31
N ILE A 2 7.97 -18.90 8.48
CA ILE A 2 8.55 -17.55 8.64
C ILE A 2 10.04 -17.59 8.34
N GLU A 3 10.79 -18.50 8.95
CA GLU A 3 12.23 -18.70 8.71
C GLU A 3 12.58 -19.01 7.25
N LEU A 4 11.63 -19.56 6.50
CA LEU A 4 11.77 -19.84 5.06
C LEU A 4 11.37 -18.65 4.16
N GLY A 5 11.01 -17.49 4.73
CA GLY A 5 10.55 -16.33 3.98
C GLY A 5 9.22 -16.50 3.24
N ILE A 6 8.45 -17.56 3.55
CA ILE A 6 7.14 -17.81 2.91
C ILE A 6 6.06 -16.95 3.56
N LEU A 7 6.12 -16.80 4.89
CA LEU A 7 5.21 -15.96 5.66
C LEU A 7 6.00 -14.89 6.41
N ARG A 8 5.38 -13.72 6.56
CA ARG A 8 5.85 -12.67 7.46
C ARG A 8 4.80 -12.34 8.51
N LYS A 9 5.26 -11.82 9.63
CA LYS A 9 4.40 -11.14 10.60
C LYS A 9 4.28 -9.68 10.21
N GLU A 10 3.06 -9.19 10.14
CA GLU A 10 2.77 -7.78 9.94
C GLU A 10 2.05 -7.25 11.18
N THR A 11 2.52 -6.12 11.68
CA THR A 11 1.92 -5.42 12.81
C THR A 11 1.68 -3.98 12.35
N PRO A 12 0.57 -3.33 12.74
CA PRO A 12 0.38 -1.93 12.40
C PRO A 12 1.62 -1.13 12.80
N ILE A 13 2.17 -0.38 11.86
CA ILE A 13 3.34 0.46 12.14
C ILE A 13 3.02 1.38 13.32
N THR A 14 4.00 1.69 14.16
CA THR A 14 3.83 2.42 15.45
C THR A 14 3.15 1.62 16.58
N GLU A 15 2.80 0.36 16.35
CA GLU A 15 2.23 -0.54 17.36
C GLU A 15 3.25 -1.63 17.76
N LYS A 16 3.12 -2.12 18.98
CA LYS A 16 3.91 -3.29 19.40
C LYS A 16 3.24 -4.58 18.92
N PRO A 17 4.01 -5.64 18.60
CA PRO A 17 3.44 -6.93 18.28
C PRO A 17 2.47 -7.41 19.35
N GLY A 18 1.28 -7.87 18.94
CA GLY A 18 0.23 -8.29 19.85
C GLY A 18 -1.03 -8.76 19.13
N LYS A 19 -2.21 -8.45 19.69
CA LYS A 19 -3.51 -8.89 19.15
C LYS A 19 -3.81 -8.41 17.73
N LYS A 20 -3.19 -7.30 17.29
CA LYS A 20 -3.34 -6.75 15.94
C LYS A 20 -2.36 -7.34 14.93
N THR A 21 -1.44 -8.21 15.36
CA THR A 21 -0.48 -8.85 14.44
C THR A 21 -1.19 -9.84 13.54
N ILE A 22 -0.95 -9.74 12.25
CA ILE A 22 -1.44 -10.66 11.22
C ILE A 22 -0.29 -11.42 10.58
N TYR A 23 -0.59 -12.49 9.85
CA TYR A 23 0.38 -13.25 9.07
C TYR A 23 0.05 -13.10 7.59
N GLU A 24 1.03 -12.69 6.83
CA GLU A 24 0.91 -12.51 5.38
C GLU A 24 1.82 -13.46 4.62
N MET A 25 1.38 -13.83 3.42
CA MET A 25 2.22 -14.54 2.47
C MET A 25 3.27 -13.56 1.91
N GLU A 26 4.54 -13.77 2.22
CA GLU A 26 5.62 -12.90 1.74
C GLU A 26 6.02 -13.25 0.31
N ASP A 27 6.14 -14.52 0.00
CA ASP A 27 6.53 -15.01 -1.31
C ASP A 27 5.39 -14.90 -2.32
N ASN A 28 5.64 -14.21 -3.44
CA ASN A 28 4.63 -13.94 -4.47
C ASN A 28 4.25 -15.21 -5.25
N PHE A 29 5.16 -16.18 -5.43
CA PHE A 29 4.83 -17.44 -6.08
C PHE A 29 3.83 -18.24 -5.23
N PHE A 30 4.12 -18.41 -3.93
CA PHE A 30 3.19 -19.10 -3.03
C PHE A 30 1.87 -18.35 -2.89
N ARG A 31 1.89 -17.02 -2.86
CA ARG A 31 0.67 -16.18 -2.86
C ARG A 31 -0.18 -16.46 -4.10
N PHE A 32 0.41 -16.47 -5.28
CA PHE A 32 -0.27 -16.83 -6.53
C PHE A 32 -0.78 -18.27 -6.52
N TRP A 33 0.09 -19.22 -6.12
CA TRP A 33 -0.24 -20.63 -6.07
C TRP A 33 -1.46 -20.88 -5.20
N TYR A 34 -1.44 -20.49 -3.93
CA TYR A 34 -2.55 -20.75 -3.00
C TYR A 34 -3.84 -20.03 -3.38
N ARG A 35 -3.76 -18.91 -4.05
CA ARG A 35 -4.94 -18.17 -4.50
C ARG A 35 -5.61 -18.83 -5.71
N PHE A 36 -4.85 -19.38 -6.64
CA PHE A 36 -5.39 -19.79 -7.94
C PHE A 36 -5.30 -21.28 -8.23
N VAL A 37 -4.29 -22.00 -7.76
CA VAL A 37 -4.02 -23.38 -8.18
C VAL A 37 -4.89 -24.41 -7.45
N PRO A 38 -4.97 -24.47 -6.12
CA PRO A 38 -5.69 -25.55 -5.42
C PRO A 38 -7.17 -25.61 -5.80
N GLN A 39 -7.82 -24.47 -5.93
CA GLN A 39 -9.24 -24.40 -6.28
C GLN A 39 -9.54 -24.86 -7.72
N ASN A 40 -8.53 -24.87 -8.59
CA ASN A 40 -8.65 -25.22 -10.00
C ASN A 40 -7.89 -26.51 -10.37
N TYR A 41 -7.38 -27.24 -9.37
CA TYR A 41 -6.46 -28.36 -9.56
C TYR A 41 -7.01 -29.41 -10.54
N SER A 42 -8.25 -29.88 -10.32
CA SER A 42 -8.90 -30.84 -11.22
C SER A 42 -9.06 -30.33 -12.66
N THR A 43 -9.35 -29.03 -12.82
CA THR A 43 -9.48 -28.41 -14.13
C THR A 43 -8.13 -28.28 -14.83
N ILE A 44 -7.09 -28.02 -14.09
CA ILE A 44 -5.71 -27.98 -14.58
C ILE A 44 -5.28 -29.37 -15.07
N LEU A 45 -5.47 -30.40 -14.25
CA LEU A 45 -5.11 -31.78 -14.59
C LEU A 45 -5.87 -32.31 -15.81
N SER A 46 -7.14 -31.90 -16.01
CA SER A 46 -7.94 -32.31 -17.14
C SER A 46 -7.59 -31.57 -18.46
N GLY A 47 -6.64 -30.65 -18.45
CA GLY A 47 -6.29 -29.81 -19.61
C GLY A 47 -7.37 -28.78 -20.00
N ARG A 48 -8.41 -28.61 -19.19
CA ARG A 48 -9.51 -27.66 -19.47
C ARG A 48 -9.28 -26.25 -18.94
N PHE A 49 -8.18 -26.05 -18.20
CA PHE A 49 -7.87 -24.78 -17.55
C PHE A 49 -7.73 -23.57 -18.51
N PRO A 50 -7.17 -23.70 -19.74
CA PRO A 50 -7.07 -22.56 -20.66
C PRO A 50 -8.41 -21.88 -20.94
N LYS A 51 -9.50 -22.65 -21.01
CA LYS A 51 -10.86 -22.12 -21.20
C LYS A 51 -11.41 -21.38 -19.97
N ASN A 52 -10.91 -21.73 -18.79
CA ASN A 52 -11.33 -21.15 -17.53
C ASN A 52 -10.43 -20.00 -17.06
N TYR A 53 -9.24 -19.86 -17.63
CA TYR A 53 -8.25 -18.84 -17.24
C TYR A 53 -8.84 -17.43 -17.22
N GLU A 54 -9.51 -17.01 -18.29
CA GLU A 54 -10.11 -15.68 -18.38
C GLU A 54 -11.10 -15.41 -17.24
N ARG A 55 -11.91 -16.41 -16.90
CA ARG A 55 -12.96 -16.29 -15.88
C ARG A 55 -12.42 -16.37 -14.46
N VAL A 56 -11.40 -17.20 -14.22
CA VAL A 56 -10.98 -17.58 -12.86
C VAL A 56 -9.75 -16.81 -12.41
N VAL A 57 -8.75 -16.70 -13.27
CA VAL A 57 -7.48 -16.05 -12.92
C VAL A 57 -7.50 -14.59 -13.33
N LYS A 58 -7.74 -14.31 -14.61
CA LYS A 58 -7.65 -12.96 -15.16
C LYS A 58 -8.63 -11.98 -14.50
N SER A 59 -9.86 -12.42 -14.21
CA SER A 59 -10.85 -11.60 -13.52
C SER A 59 -10.44 -11.19 -12.09
N ARG A 60 -9.57 -11.97 -11.45
CA ARG A 60 -9.08 -11.73 -10.08
C ARG A 60 -7.61 -11.24 -10.04
N MET A 61 -6.99 -11.14 -11.21
CA MET A 61 -5.58 -10.72 -11.30
C MET A 61 -5.40 -9.28 -10.82
N HIS A 62 -6.38 -8.44 -11.10
CA HIS A 62 -6.34 -7.04 -10.70
C HIS A 62 -6.24 -6.88 -9.17
N ASP A 63 -7.10 -7.57 -8.42
CA ASP A 63 -7.04 -7.57 -6.95
C ASP A 63 -5.74 -8.19 -6.41
N TYR A 64 -5.24 -9.24 -7.09
CA TYR A 64 -3.96 -9.84 -6.74
C TYR A 64 -2.81 -8.84 -6.92
N MET A 65 -2.79 -8.14 -8.04
CA MET A 65 -1.76 -7.15 -8.35
C MET A 65 -1.82 -5.92 -7.44
N GLY A 66 -2.98 -5.58 -6.89
CA GLY A 66 -3.11 -4.50 -5.90
C GLY A 66 -2.16 -4.70 -4.70
N LEU A 67 -2.13 -5.91 -4.13
CA LEU A 67 -1.21 -6.24 -3.03
C LEU A 67 0.27 -6.18 -3.43
N ILE A 68 0.59 -6.57 -4.66
CA ILE A 68 1.95 -6.46 -5.19
C ILE A 68 2.33 -4.98 -5.36
N PHE A 69 1.41 -4.17 -5.87
CA PHE A 69 1.61 -2.74 -6.06
C PHE A 69 1.86 -2.01 -4.74
N GLU A 70 1.12 -2.30 -3.68
CA GLU A 70 1.38 -1.76 -2.34
C GLU A 70 2.81 -2.08 -1.86
N LYS A 71 3.27 -3.32 -2.08
CA LYS A 71 4.63 -3.73 -1.72
C LYS A 71 5.68 -2.95 -2.53
N MET A 72 5.45 -2.77 -3.83
CA MET A 72 6.33 -1.96 -4.70
C MET A 72 6.40 -0.50 -4.24
N CYS A 73 5.26 0.10 -3.87
CA CYS A 73 5.20 1.48 -3.38
C CYS A 73 6.00 1.66 -2.08
N LYS A 74 5.87 0.72 -1.14
CA LYS A 74 6.66 0.72 0.11
C LYS A 74 8.16 0.59 -0.14
N GLU A 75 8.54 -0.33 -1.03
CA GLU A 75 9.95 -0.52 -1.42
C GLU A 75 10.51 0.72 -2.11
N TYR A 76 9.73 1.36 -2.99
CA TYR A 76 10.10 2.61 -3.62
C TYR A 76 10.38 3.71 -2.57
N LEU A 77 9.49 3.89 -1.61
CA LEU A 77 9.66 4.90 -0.55
C LEU A 77 10.92 4.66 0.28
N MET A 78 11.19 3.41 0.64
CA MET A 78 12.36 3.08 1.49
C MET A 78 13.70 3.16 0.78
N ARG A 79 13.73 2.98 -0.55
CA ARG A 79 15.01 2.85 -1.27
C ARG A 79 15.30 3.98 -2.22
N TYR A 80 14.28 4.66 -2.73
CA TYR A 80 14.43 5.46 -3.93
C TYR A 80 13.80 6.85 -3.86
N ALA A 81 13.01 7.16 -2.85
CA ALA A 81 12.30 8.42 -2.79
C ALA A 81 13.20 9.54 -2.24
N ASP A 82 13.70 10.40 -3.13
CA ASP A 82 14.62 11.49 -2.78
C ASP A 82 13.92 12.80 -2.37
N ASN A 83 12.64 12.98 -2.74
CA ASN A 83 11.91 14.24 -2.55
C ASN A 83 10.82 14.14 -1.47
N LEU A 84 11.10 13.38 -0.42
CA LEU A 84 10.19 13.29 0.72
C LEU A 84 10.33 14.50 1.64
N PRO A 85 9.29 14.82 2.41
CA PRO A 85 9.33 15.93 3.36
C PRO A 85 10.32 15.72 4.52
N PHE A 86 10.76 14.47 4.74
CA PHE A 86 11.73 14.04 5.73
C PHE A 86 12.30 12.66 5.36
N ASP A 87 13.44 12.32 5.96
CA ASP A 87 14.04 11.01 5.82
C ASP A 87 13.21 9.95 6.56
N LEU A 88 12.92 8.83 5.88
CA LEU A 88 12.13 7.74 6.43
C LEU A 88 12.98 6.75 7.23
N ALA A 89 12.60 6.51 8.48
CA ALA A 89 13.13 5.42 9.28
C ALA A 89 12.42 4.10 8.98
N ASP A 90 11.13 4.14 8.70
CA ASP A 90 10.32 2.95 8.41
C ASP A 90 9.08 3.30 7.61
N VAL A 91 8.57 2.32 6.83
CA VAL A 91 7.31 2.41 6.08
C VAL A 91 6.51 1.13 6.27
N GLY A 92 5.29 1.28 6.75
CA GLY A 92 4.40 0.13 6.96
C GLY A 92 2.94 0.48 6.72
N GLN A 93 2.08 -0.48 6.99
CA GLN A 93 0.63 -0.29 7.04
C GLN A 93 0.17 0.04 8.44
N TRP A 94 -0.97 0.69 8.53
CA TRP A 94 -1.65 0.84 9.79
C TRP A 94 -3.13 0.46 9.64
N TRP A 95 -3.68 -0.23 10.64
CA TRP A 95 -5.10 -0.53 10.75
C TRP A 95 -5.59 -0.37 12.16
N GLY A 96 -6.81 0.12 12.28
CA GLY A 96 -7.43 0.39 13.55
C GLY A 96 -8.91 0.73 13.40
N THR A 97 -9.52 1.16 14.49
CA THR A 97 -10.92 1.59 14.49
C THR A 97 -10.95 3.11 14.53
N ASP A 98 -11.66 3.72 13.59
CA ASP A 98 -12.01 5.13 13.70
C ASP A 98 -12.93 5.33 14.92
N PRO A 99 -12.52 6.11 15.93
CA PRO A 99 -13.29 6.28 17.14
C PRO A 99 -14.61 7.06 16.92
N ARG A 100 -14.70 7.86 15.84
CA ARG A 100 -15.86 8.68 15.51
C ARG A 100 -16.94 7.85 14.80
N GLU A 101 -16.54 7.13 13.76
CA GLU A 101 -17.46 6.34 12.93
C GLU A 101 -17.60 4.88 13.40
N LYS A 102 -16.77 4.43 14.32
CA LYS A 102 -16.69 3.04 14.82
C LYS A 102 -16.47 2.01 13.71
N LYS A 103 -15.82 2.43 12.61
CA LYS A 103 -15.47 1.59 11.47
C LYS A 103 -14.01 1.17 11.54
N GLN A 104 -13.73 -0.03 11.04
CA GLN A 104 -12.35 -0.45 10.78
C GLN A 104 -11.82 0.31 9.58
N ILE A 105 -10.65 0.90 9.72
CA ILE A 105 -9.92 1.59 8.65
C ILE A 105 -8.53 1.00 8.50
N GLN A 106 -8.01 1.11 7.31
CA GLN A 106 -6.65 0.71 6.96
C GLN A 106 -6.01 1.83 6.15
N ILE A 107 -4.75 2.12 6.47
CA ILE A 107 -3.89 3.03 5.75
C ILE A 107 -2.80 2.19 5.09
N ASP A 108 -2.70 2.23 3.78
CA ASP A 108 -1.80 1.38 3.01
C ASP A 108 -0.33 1.73 3.26
N ILE A 109 -0.05 3.01 3.48
CA ILE A 109 1.28 3.55 3.74
C ILE A 109 1.24 4.52 4.90
N VAL A 110 2.04 4.23 5.91
CA VAL A 110 2.42 5.17 6.96
C VAL A 110 3.95 5.22 7.00
N GLY A 111 4.51 6.36 6.66
CA GLY A 111 5.94 6.62 6.76
C GLY A 111 6.29 7.30 8.08
N VAL A 112 7.29 6.74 8.76
CA VAL A 112 7.79 7.23 10.04
C VAL A 112 9.13 7.91 9.82
N PRO A 113 9.32 9.17 10.28
CA PRO A 113 10.58 9.88 10.09
C PRO A 113 11.72 9.29 10.92
N VAL A 114 12.95 9.52 10.46
CA VAL A 114 14.15 9.32 11.28
C VAL A 114 14.08 10.28 12.47
N GLN A 115 14.29 9.75 13.67
CA GLN A 115 14.28 10.55 14.90
C GLN A 115 15.69 10.86 15.39
N GLU A 116 15.90 12.09 15.80
CA GLU A 116 16.97 12.41 16.71
C GLU A 116 16.60 11.96 18.14
N SER A 117 17.59 11.53 18.90
CA SER A 117 17.40 10.97 20.26
C SER A 117 16.53 11.88 21.12
N ASN A 118 15.45 11.32 21.70
CA ASN A 118 14.52 11.97 22.63
C ASN A 118 13.49 12.95 22.05
N GLN A 119 13.30 13.04 20.73
CA GLN A 119 12.20 13.83 20.17
C GLN A 119 10.95 12.97 19.98
N LYS A 120 9.77 13.56 20.24
CA LYS A 120 8.49 12.95 19.89
C LYS A 120 8.29 13.06 18.38
N ILE A 121 7.84 11.97 17.74
CA ILE A 121 7.44 12.02 16.33
C ILE A 121 6.22 12.95 16.21
N ALA A 122 6.40 14.06 15.50
CA ALA A 122 5.35 15.03 15.26
C ALA A 122 4.77 14.93 13.85
N GLU A 123 5.49 14.34 12.90
CA GLU A 123 5.14 14.31 11.48
C GLU A 123 5.05 12.87 10.97
N TYR A 124 4.12 12.61 10.05
CA TYR A 124 3.95 11.32 9.39
C TYR A 124 3.62 11.50 7.92
N LEU A 125 4.07 10.55 7.09
CA LEU A 125 3.63 10.40 5.73
C LEU A 125 2.46 9.40 5.71
N ILE A 126 1.31 9.80 5.17
CA ILE A 126 0.10 8.98 5.05
C ILE A 126 -0.19 8.74 3.58
N GLY A 127 -0.37 7.49 3.17
CA GLY A 127 -0.51 7.19 1.76
C GLY A 127 -1.51 6.10 1.41
N SER A 128 -1.93 6.16 0.14
CA SER A 128 -2.84 5.20 -0.49
C SER A 128 -2.25 4.65 -1.78
N CYS A 129 -2.50 3.36 -2.04
CA CYS A 129 -2.06 2.65 -3.23
C CYS A 129 -3.26 2.17 -4.03
N LYS A 130 -3.46 2.73 -5.24
CA LYS A 130 -4.62 2.44 -6.10
C LYS A 130 -4.19 1.77 -7.40
N PHE A 131 -4.26 0.45 -7.42
CA PHE A 131 -4.04 -0.34 -8.63
C PHE A 131 -5.35 -0.43 -9.44
N LYS A 132 -5.79 0.71 -9.99
CA LYS A 132 -7.02 0.85 -10.79
C LYS A 132 -6.71 1.60 -12.08
N ASN A 133 -7.42 1.24 -13.17
CA ASN A 133 -7.26 1.91 -14.47
C ASN A 133 -7.90 3.30 -14.51
N GLU A 134 -8.86 3.56 -13.63
CA GLU A 134 -9.52 4.84 -13.51
C GLU A 134 -8.59 5.86 -12.84
N LYS A 135 -8.71 7.12 -13.25
CA LYS A 135 -8.02 8.23 -12.61
C LYS A 135 -8.51 8.43 -11.18
N ILE A 136 -7.57 8.67 -10.28
CA ILE A 136 -7.87 8.97 -8.87
C ILE A 136 -8.21 10.45 -8.73
N GLY A 137 -9.31 10.72 -8.04
CA GLY A 137 -9.82 12.08 -7.82
C GLY A 137 -9.59 12.61 -6.40
N LEU A 138 -10.07 13.81 -6.16
CA LEU A 138 -9.92 14.55 -4.89
C LEU A 138 -10.51 13.79 -3.68
N ASN A 139 -11.55 13.00 -3.88
CA ASN A 139 -12.18 12.18 -2.85
C ASN A 139 -11.22 11.20 -2.16
N GLU A 140 -10.18 10.75 -2.86
CA GLU A 140 -9.17 9.87 -2.24
C GLU A 140 -8.28 10.64 -1.27
N LEU A 141 -7.90 11.88 -1.60
CA LEU A 141 -7.15 12.73 -0.69
C LEU A 141 -7.98 13.08 0.56
N GLU A 142 -9.24 13.43 0.38
CA GLU A 142 -10.16 13.71 1.49
C GLU A 142 -10.33 12.50 2.42
N LEU A 143 -10.37 11.29 1.87
CA LEU A 143 -10.40 10.06 2.65
C LEU A 143 -9.11 9.85 3.42
N LEU A 144 -7.94 10.10 2.84
CA LEU A 144 -6.66 10.01 3.53
C LEU A 144 -6.56 11.00 4.68
N GLU A 145 -7.05 12.22 4.50
CA GLU A 145 -7.10 13.23 5.57
C GLU A 145 -7.98 12.78 6.74
N GLN A 146 -9.14 12.17 6.46
CA GLN A 146 -9.98 11.58 7.49
C GLN A 146 -9.27 10.44 8.22
N TYR A 147 -8.55 9.58 7.49
CA TYR A 147 -7.79 8.49 8.08
C TYR A 147 -6.59 8.98 8.92
N ALA A 148 -5.93 10.06 8.51
CA ALA A 148 -4.89 10.70 9.30
C ALA A 148 -5.43 11.22 10.64
N MET A 149 -6.65 11.78 10.64
CA MET A 149 -7.33 12.20 11.88
C MET A 149 -7.67 11.01 12.79
N ALA A 150 -8.03 9.86 12.23
CA ALA A 150 -8.31 8.65 13.01
C ALA A 150 -7.02 7.98 13.51
N PHE A 151 -5.94 8.05 12.75
CA PHE A 151 -4.61 7.62 13.17
C PHE A 151 -4.10 8.42 14.37
N ALA A 152 -4.28 9.73 14.38
CA ALA A 152 -4.11 10.67 15.50
C ALA A 152 -2.78 10.56 16.29
N LYS A 153 -1.67 10.17 15.61
CA LYS A 153 -0.36 10.01 16.26
C LYS A 153 0.60 11.16 16.01
N GLY A 154 0.34 11.98 14.97
CA GLY A 154 1.14 13.13 14.59
C GLY A 154 0.45 14.46 14.81
N GLU A 155 1.22 15.54 14.71
CA GLU A 155 0.75 16.92 14.71
C GLU A 155 0.63 17.46 13.29
N LYS A 156 1.43 16.91 12.36
CA LYS A 156 1.43 17.24 10.93
C LYS A 156 1.45 15.98 10.08
N TYR A 157 0.72 16.03 8.97
CA TYR A 157 0.64 14.93 8.00
C TYR A 157 0.98 15.44 6.61
N TYR A 158 1.78 14.63 5.92
CA TYR A 158 2.02 14.73 4.49
C TYR A 158 1.33 13.56 3.81
N TYR A 159 0.92 13.76 2.58
CA TYR A 159 0.13 12.77 1.86
C TYR A 159 0.84 12.28 0.62
N ILE A 160 0.63 11.01 0.27
CA ILE A 160 1.12 10.43 -0.97
C ILE A 160 0.08 9.49 -1.55
N ILE A 161 -0.17 9.58 -2.86
CA ILE A 161 -1.09 8.69 -3.55
C ILE A 161 -0.35 8.07 -4.73
N PHE A 162 -0.32 6.74 -4.74
CA PHE A 162 0.18 5.95 -5.86
C PHE A 162 -0.98 5.45 -6.71
N SER A 163 -0.89 5.61 -8.02
CA SER A 163 -1.95 5.22 -8.94
C SER A 163 -1.42 4.53 -10.19
N LEU A 164 -2.12 3.48 -10.65
CA LEU A 164 -1.92 2.89 -11.97
C LEU A 164 -2.52 3.79 -13.06
N GLY A 165 -3.75 4.27 -12.87
CA GLY A 165 -4.54 5.00 -13.88
C GLY A 165 -4.28 6.51 -13.92
N GLY A 166 -3.38 7.02 -13.05
CA GLY A 166 -3.08 8.45 -12.95
C GLY A 166 -4.13 9.23 -12.13
N PHE A 167 -4.20 10.52 -12.33
CA PHE A 167 -4.93 11.46 -11.48
C PHE A 167 -5.84 12.37 -12.29
N THR A 168 -6.90 12.86 -11.68
CA THR A 168 -7.78 13.88 -12.27
C THR A 168 -7.10 15.25 -12.24
N GLU A 169 -7.50 16.15 -13.16
CA GLU A 169 -6.99 17.53 -13.21
C GLU A 169 -7.28 18.29 -11.91
N GLU A 170 -8.43 18.01 -11.29
CA GLU A 170 -8.83 18.60 -10.02
C GLU A 170 -7.84 18.23 -8.89
N LEU A 171 -7.47 16.95 -8.76
CA LEU A 171 -6.50 16.52 -7.76
C LEU A 171 -5.10 17.08 -8.05
N LEU A 172 -4.68 17.09 -9.31
CA LEU A 172 -3.40 17.67 -9.73
C LEU A 172 -3.30 19.18 -9.39
N ALA A 173 -4.37 19.92 -9.58
CA ALA A 173 -4.41 21.37 -9.32
C ALA A 173 -4.20 21.70 -7.83
N VAL A 174 -4.71 20.88 -6.91
CA VAL A 174 -4.61 21.14 -5.47
C VAL A 174 -3.43 20.44 -4.79
N ALA A 175 -2.72 19.59 -5.51
CA ALA A 175 -1.69 18.72 -4.94
C ALA A 175 -0.60 19.49 -4.17
N HIS A 176 -0.11 20.58 -4.74
CA HIS A 176 0.95 21.38 -4.11
C HIS A 176 0.44 22.11 -2.86
N GLU A 177 -0.75 22.70 -2.91
CA GLU A 177 -1.32 23.47 -1.80
C GLU A 177 -1.66 22.57 -0.60
N ARG A 178 -2.08 21.33 -0.87
CA ARG A 178 -2.48 20.36 0.16
C ARG A 178 -1.34 19.40 0.58
N ASN A 179 -0.10 19.67 0.19
CA ASN A 179 1.07 18.83 0.53
C ASN A 179 0.88 17.34 0.19
N VAL A 180 0.29 17.05 -0.98
CA VAL A 180 0.15 15.68 -1.47
C VAL A 180 1.09 15.42 -2.64
N MET A 181 1.83 14.32 -2.56
CA MET A 181 2.65 13.77 -3.63
C MET A 181 1.84 12.77 -4.44
N LEU A 182 1.90 12.90 -5.76
CA LEU A 182 1.14 12.06 -6.69
C LEU A 182 2.13 11.32 -7.58
N LEU A 183 2.14 9.99 -7.50
CA LEU A 183 3.07 9.14 -8.23
C LEU A 183 2.30 8.04 -8.99
N THR A 184 2.64 7.90 -10.26
CA THR A 184 2.11 6.83 -11.11
C THR A 184 3.01 5.59 -11.05
N LEU A 185 2.49 4.45 -11.51
CA LEU A 185 3.31 3.26 -11.71
C LEU A 185 4.49 3.53 -12.66
N GLU A 186 4.32 4.40 -13.64
CA GLU A 186 5.38 4.79 -14.58
C GLU A 186 6.51 5.55 -13.89
N ASP A 187 6.18 6.43 -12.93
CA ASP A 187 7.17 7.16 -12.12
C ASP A 187 8.05 6.20 -11.32
N LEU A 188 7.46 5.16 -10.73
CA LEU A 188 8.21 4.11 -10.03
C LEU A 188 9.19 3.39 -10.97
N TYR A 189 8.74 3.02 -12.17
CA TYR A 189 9.60 2.33 -13.15
C TYR A 189 10.70 3.21 -13.73
N ASN A 190 10.44 4.48 -13.95
CA ASN A 190 11.43 5.41 -14.49
C ASN A 190 12.57 5.65 -13.51
N TYR A 191 12.30 5.58 -12.22
CA TYR A 191 13.33 5.63 -11.22
C TYR A 191 14.23 4.39 -11.25
N PHE A 192 13.69 3.18 -11.36
CA PHE A 192 14.45 1.92 -11.48
C PHE A 192 15.32 1.86 -12.73
N LYS A 193 15.05 2.66 -13.77
CA LYS A 193 15.86 2.71 -15.00
C LYS A 193 17.02 3.70 -14.94
N ARG A 194 16.99 4.65 -13.98
CA ARG A 194 18.01 5.69 -13.85
C ARG A 194 19.17 5.32 -12.92
N ASN A 195 19.02 4.24 -12.18
CA ASN A 195 19.98 3.67 -11.26
C ASN A 195 20.23 2.20 -11.57
#